data_676a91f0d70ad85ccb16738d2b482013
#
_entry.id   676a91f0d70ad85ccb16738d2b482013
#
_cell.length_a   1.000
_cell.length_b   1.000
_cell.length_c   1.000
_cell.angle_alpha   90.00
_cell.angle_beta   90.00
_cell.angle_gamma   90.00
#
_symmetry.space_group_name_H-M   'P 1'
#
loop_
_entity.id
_entity.type
_entity.pdbx_description
1 polymer ?
#
loop_
_entity_poly.entity_id
_entity_poly.type
_entity_poly.pdbx_seq_one_letter_code
_entity_poly.pdbx_strand_id
1 'polypeptide(L)'
;MQAISMREQEGADTVQALTGRDVPVHVDPTFLLTPDEWRAVSRQPAWYHGEEYLLTYFLGPMPDSVRRVAAETGLALVNMLDQSVYEHYVTGVDEFIWAIEHASLVYTDSFHGTVFSILFRRPFVVCDRMAAHQRDVIGAKMSSRIDTLLKSFGLEFRRGMVQNAYHVPDSIKINYPDVESVLIRERERADSYLRETMSIK
;
A
#
# COMPACT_ATOMS: atom_id res chain seq x y z
N MET A 1 -8.67 18.09 21.92
CA MET A 1 -9.17 17.49 20.68
C MET A 1 -10.45 16.73 21.03
N GLN A 2 -11.57 17.04 20.38
CA GLN A 2 -12.87 16.43 20.73
C GLN A 2 -12.99 15.00 20.19
N ALA A 3 -12.55 14.74 18.97
CA ALA A 3 -12.59 13.45 18.34
C ALA A 3 -11.20 13.02 17.83
N ILE A 4 -10.90 11.74 17.95
CA ILE A 4 -9.67 11.10 17.49
C ILE A 4 -10.06 9.77 16.85
N SER A 5 -9.51 9.48 15.69
CA SER A 5 -9.50 8.12 15.14
C SER A 5 -8.10 7.77 14.63
N MET A 6 -7.79 6.50 14.57
CA MET A 6 -6.49 6.00 14.13
C MET A 6 -6.69 5.12 12.90
N ARG A 7 -5.63 4.94 12.12
CA ARG A 7 -5.66 4.05 10.94
C ARG A 7 -5.03 2.68 11.19
N GLU A 8 -4.59 2.44 12.43
CA GLU A 8 -3.94 1.21 12.85
C GLU A 8 -4.25 0.92 14.32
N GLN A 9 -4.27 -0.36 14.70
CA GLN A 9 -4.63 -0.76 16.06
C GLN A 9 -3.58 -0.29 17.08
N GLU A 10 -2.29 -0.41 16.76
CA GLU A 10 -1.21 0.04 17.68
C GLU A 10 -1.31 1.53 18.02
N GLY A 11 -1.76 2.34 17.04
CA GLY A 11 -2.04 3.75 17.27
C GLY A 11 -3.21 3.96 18.25
N ALA A 12 -4.28 3.20 18.11
CA ALA A 12 -5.43 3.26 19.03
C ALA A 12 -5.04 2.82 20.43
N ASP A 13 -4.28 1.74 20.57
CA ASP A 13 -3.76 1.24 21.84
C ASP A 13 -2.84 2.27 22.51
N THR A 14 -2.02 2.97 21.73
CA THR A 14 -1.17 4.05 22.21
C THR A 14 -1.99 5.22 22.76
N VAL A 15 -3.04 5.64 22.04
CA VAL A 15 -3.94 6.71 22.52
C VAL A 15 -4.63 6.28 23.81
N GLN A 16 -5.13 5.07 23.88
CA GLN A 16 -5.77 4.52 25.07
C GLN A 16 -4.80 4.49 26.26
N ALA A 17 -3.57 4.03 26.07
CA ALA A 17 -2.55 3.98 27.12
C ALA A 17 -2.15 5.38 27.63
N LEU A 18 -2.09 6.38 26.78
CA LEU A 18 -1.67 7.74 27.13
C LEU A 18 -2.80 8.59 27.72
N THR A 19 -4.05 8.34 27.33
CA THR A 19 -5.18 9.23 27.61
C THR A 19 -6.35 8.56 28.34
N GLY A 20 -6.36 7.23 28.42
CA GLY A 20 -7.49 6.45 28.92
C GLY A 20 -8.70 6.42 27.96
N ARG A 21 -8.58 6.95 26.73
CA ARG A 21 -9.68 7.05 25.77
C ARG A 21 -9.60 5.92 24.76
N ASP A 22 -10.70 5.20 24.58
CA ASP A 22 -10.88 4.32 23.44
C ASP A 22 -11.17 5.14 22.19
N VAL A 23 -10.45 4.83 21.10
CA VAL A 23 -10.60 5.52 19.82
C VAL A 23 -10.82 4.49 18.71
N PRO A 24 -11.70 4.80 17.74
CA PRO A 24 -11.94 3.88 16.65
C PRO A 24 -10.75 3.80 15.69
N VAL A 25 -10.62 2.64 15.04
CA VAL A 25 -9.71 2.43 13.92
C VAL A 25 -10.53 2.49 12.64
N HIS A 26 -10.16 3.40 11.73
CA HIS A 26 -10.75 3.55 10.40
C HIS A 26 -9.68 3.32 9.32
N VAL A 27 -10.12 3.05 8.11
CA VAL A 27 -9.22 2.99 6.96
C VAL A 27 -8.47 4.30 6.76
N ASP A 28 -7.29 4.20 6.14
CA ASP A 28 -6.54 5.41 5.75
C ASP A 28 -7.40 6.32 4.87
N PRO A 29 -7.33 7.66 5.04
CA PRO A 29 -8.09 8.61 4.23
C PRO A 29 -7.95 8.43 2.72
N THR A 30 -6.85 7.84 2.24
CA THR A 30 -6.66 7.50 0.83
C THR A 30 -7.76 6.59 0.29
N PHE A 31 -8.34 5.73 1.12
CA PHE A 31 -9.46 4.87 0.73
C PHE A 31 -10.81 5.59 0.63
N LEU A 32 -10.94 6.82 1.13
CA LEU A 32 -12.19 7.57 1.05
C LEU A 32 -12.51 8.00 -0.39
N LEU A 33 -11.49 8.21 -1.20
CA LEU A 33 -11.66 8.47 -2.62
C LEU A 33 -11.79 7.15 -3.41
N THR A 34 -12.59 7.22 -4.45
CA THR A 34 -12.77 6.12 -5.41
C THR A 34 -11.58 6.00 -6.36
N PRO A 35 -11.40 4.84 -7.03
CA PRO A 35 -10.41 4.72 -8.10
C PRO A 35 -10.56 5.79 -9.19
N ASP A 36 -11.81 6.16 -9.56
CA ASP A 36 -12.05 7.17 -10.60
C ASP A 36 -11.62 8.57 -10.16
N GLU A 37 -11.85 8.93 -8.89
CA GLU A 37 -11.37 10.19 -8.35
C GLU A 37 -9.84 10.26 -8.31
N TRP A 38 -9.16 9.13 -8.00
CA TRP A 38 -7.71 9.05 -8.09
C TRP A 38 -7.20 9.12 -9.54
N ARG A 39 -7.91 8.51 -10.50
CA ARG A 39 -7.58 8.62 -11.93
C ARG A 39 -7.65 10.06 -12.42
N ALA A 40 -8.60 10.84 -11.92
CA ALA A 40 -8.76 12.25 -12.32
C ALA A 40 -7.52 13.12 -12.02
N VAL A 41 -6.69 12.71 -11.07
CA VAL A 41 -5.45 13.42 -10.69
C VAL A 41 -4.19 12.66 -11.11
N SER A 42 -4.31 11.49 -11.71
CA SER A 42 -3.17 10.69 -12.16
C SER A 42 -2.67 11.14 -13.53
N ARG A 43 -1.40 10.92 -13.81
CA ARG A 43 -0.75 11.28 -15.07
C ARG A 43 0.25 10.21 -15.48
N GLN A 44 0.23 9.84 -16.75
CA GLN A 44 1.21 8.92 -17.33
C GLN A 44 2.63 9.50 -17.21
N PRO A 45 3.58 8.76 -16.63
CA PRO A 45 4.97 9.20 -16.53
C PRO A 45 5.68 9.14 -17.89
N ALA A 46 6.68 10.01 -18.07
CA ALA A 46 7.41 10.11 -19.33
C ALA A 46 8.25 8.87 -19.66
N TRP A 47 8.65 8.09 -18.64
CA TRP A 47 9.44 6.86 -18.83
C TRP A 47 8.61 5.69 -19.40
N TYR A 48 7.29 5.74 -19.39
CA TYR A 48 6.44 4.64 -19.88
C TYR A 48 6.24 4.70 -21.39
N HIS A 49 6.60 3.62 -22.09
CA HIS A 49 6.53 3.51 -23.54
C HIS A 49 5.64 2.35 -24.04
N GLY A 50 4.85 1.72 -23.16
CA GLY A 50 3.90 0.68 -23.53
C GLY A 50 4.31 -0.74 -23.10
N GLU A 51 5.41 -0.89 -22.39
CA GLU A 51 5.88 -2.18 -21.85
C GLU A 51 5.06 -2.65 -20.64
N GLU A 52 4.92 -3.97 -20.51
CA GLU A 52 4.46 -4.57 -19.26
C GLU A 52 5.59 -4.54 -18.21
N TYR A 53 5.26 -4.14 -16.98
CA TYR A 53 6.29 -3.95 -15.96
C TYR A 53 5.89 -4.46 -14.58
N LEU A 54 6.92 -4.82 -13.83
CA LEU A 54 6.91 -5.04 -12.40
C LEU A 54 7.34 -3.72 -11.74
N LEU A 55 6.42 -3.11 -11.00
CA LEU A 55 6.68 -1.88 -10.25
C LEU A 55 7.25 -2.21 -8.88
N THR A 56 8.31 -1.52 -8.48
CA THR A 56 8.82 -1.58 -7.11
C THR A 56 8.85 -0.21 -6.48
N TYR A 57 8.38 -0.15 -5.23
CA TYR A 57 8.45 1.03 -4.38
C TYR A 57 8.86 0.63 -2.97
N PHE A 58 10.19 0.59 -2.74
CA PHE A 58 10.79 0.20 -1.47
C PHE A 58 11.40 1.41 -0.78
N LEU A 59 10.93 1.71 0.43
CA LEU A 59 11.50 2.76 1.28
C LEU A 59 12.75 2.26 2.03
N GLY A 60 12.93 0.94 2.12
CA GLY A 60 14.17 0.27 2.50
C GLY A 60 14.88 -0.32 1.27
N PRO A 61 15.97 -1.09 1.48
CA PRO A 61 16.64 -1.79 0.40
C PRO A 61 15.69 -2.78 -0.29
N MET A 62 15.65 -2.72 -1.63
CA MET A 62 14.89 -3.69 -2.43
C MET A 62 15.59 -5.05 -2.38
N PRO A 63 14.87 -6.15 -2.06
CA PRO A 63 15.45 -7.49 -2.06
C PRO A 63 15.88 -7.94 -3.46
N ASP A 64 17.04 -8.61 -3.57
CA ASP A 64 17.53 -9.16 -4.86
C ASP A 64 16.58 -10.21 -5.46
N SER A 65 15.78 -10.88 -4.63
CA SER A 65 14.74 -11.80 -5.08
C SER A 65 13.73 -11.14 -6.01
N VAL A 66 13.43 -9.85 -5.83
CA VAL A 66 12.48 -9.11 -6.69
C VAL A 66 13.04 -8.95 -8.11
N ARG A 67 14.36 -8.73 -8.25
CA ARG A 67 15.02 -8.67 -9.57
C ARG A 67 14.90 -10.01 -10.31
N ARG A 68 15.02 -11.12 -9.57
CA ARG A 68 14.83 -12.47 -10.15
C ARG A 68 13.40 -12.69 -10.62
N VAL A 69 12.39 -12.25 -9.84
CA VAL A 69 10.98 -12.32 -10.28
C VAL A 69 10.76 -11.56 -11.57
N ALA A 70 11.30 -10.35 -11.71
CA ALA A 70 11.21 -9.57 -12.94
C ALA A 70 11.82 -10.32 -14.13
N ALA A 71 13.01 -10.91 -13.94
CA ALA A 71 13.67 -11.70 -14.99
C ALA A 71 12.90 -12.97 -15.37
N GLU A 72 12.34 -13.68 -14.39
CA GLU A 72 11.57 -14.91 -14.60
C GLU A 72 10.21 -14.66 -15.27
N THR A 73 9.58 -13.52 -14.97
CA THR A 73 8.28 -13.14 -15.54
C THR A 73 8.41 -12.43 -16.89
N GLY A 74 9.61 -11.99 -17.25
CA GLY A 74 9.85 -11.19 -18.47
C GLY A 74 9.34 -9.74 -18.38
N LEU A 75 8.91 -9.30 -17.19
CA LEU A 75 8.44 -7.94 -16.97
C LEU A 75 9.62 -6.96 -16.87
N ALA A 76 9.48 -5.78 -17.45
CA ALA A 76 10.43 -4.69 -17.24
C ALA A 76 10.43 -4.29 -15.75
N LEU A 77 11.61 -4.12 -15.15
CA LEU A 77 11.70 -3.70 -13.75
C LEU A 77 11.69 -2.17 -13.66
N VAL A 78 10.64 -1.61 -13.11
CA VAL A 78 10.53 -0.18 -12.78
C VAL A 78 10.72 0.01 -11.28
N ASN A 79 11.87 0.53 -10.88
CA ASN A 79 12.17 0.83 -9.48
C ASN A 79 12.10 2.34 -9.24
N MET A 80 11.05 2.81 -8.58
CA MET A 80 10.74 4.24 -8.44
C MET A 80 11.71 5.00 -7.51
N LEU A 81 12.49 4.31 -6.67
CA LEU A 81 13.45 4.97 -5.79
C LEU A 81 14.92 4.67 -6.19
N ASP A 82 15.13 4.18 -7.42
CA ASP A 82 16.47 3.94 -7.95
C ASP A 82 17.08 5.24 -8.46
N GLN A 83 17.99 5.80 -7.67
CA GLN A 83 18.70 7.02 -8.04
C GLN A 83 19.59 6.88 -9.27
N SER A 84 19.91 5.66 -9.69
CA SER A 84 20.66 5.42 -10.93
C SER A 84 19.82 5.58 -12.20
N VAL A 85 18.49 5.53 -12.08
CA VAL A 85 17.53 5.75 -13.16
C VAL A 85 16.73 7.01 -12.88
N TYR A 86 17.28 8.15 -13.30
CA TYR A 86 16.76 9.47 -12.97
C TYR A 86 15.25 9.61 -13.27
N GLU A 87 14.78 9.12 -14.41
CA GLU A 87 13.38 9.22 -14.82
C GLU A 87 12.42 8.50 -13.86
N HIS A 88 12.84 7.35 -13.30
CA HIS A 88 12.06 6.65 -12.28
C HIS A 88 12.10 7.40 -10.94
N TYR A 89 13.28 7.92 -10.58
CA TYR A 89 13.48 8.57 -9.29
C TYR A 89 12.71 9.88 -9.12
N VAL A 90 12.53 10.64 -10.20
CA VAL A 90 11.81 11.92 -10.18
C VAL A 90 10.30 11.79 -10.38
N THR A 91 9.77 10.57 -10.43
CA THR A 91 8.34 10.30 -10.60
C THR A 91 7.52 11.04 -9.53
N GLY A 92 6.60 11.90 -9.96
CA GLY A 92 5.71 12.68 -9.11
C GLY A 92 4.60 11.84 -8.48
N VAL A 93 3.84 12.42 -7.56
CA VAL A 93 2.73 11.72 -6.89
C VAL A 93 1.63 11.31 -7.88
N ASP A 94 1.30 12.18 -8.82
CA ASP A 94 0.34 11.94 -9.90
C ASP A 94 0.78 10.77 -10.81
N GLU A 95 2.05 10.70 -11.13
CA GLU A 95 2.67 9.63 -11.90
C GLU A 95 2.80 8.32 -11.09
N PHE A 96 3.06 8.41 -9.78
CA PHE A 96 3.06 7.25 -8.87
C PHE A 96 1.70 6.54 -8.85
N ILE A 97 0.61 7.31 -8.79
CA ILE A 97 -0.75 6.77 -8.83
C ILE A 97 -0.97 6.03 -10.14
N TRP A 98 -0.62 6.66 -11.25
CA TRP A 98 -0.72 6.07 -12.58
C TRP A 98 0.12 4.79 -12.71
N ALA A 99 1.36 4.84 -12.24
CA ALA A 99 2.28 3.72 -12.33
C ALA A 99 1.80 2.49 -11.55
N ILE A 100 1.19 2.66 -10.38
CA ILE A 100 0.60 1.52 -9.67
C ILE A 100 -0.60 0.97 -10.43
N GLU A 101 -1.47 1.82 -10.95
CA GLU A 101 -2.66 1.39 -11.67
C GLU A 101 -2.33 0.55 -12.92
N HIS A 102 -1.24 0.85 -13.61
CA HIS A 102 -0.87 0.20 -14.87
C HIS A 102 0.18 -0.92 -14.71
N ALA A 103 0.68 -1.14 -13.50
CA ALA A 103 1.63 -2.22 -13.24
C ALA A 103 1.00 -3.61 -13.45
N SER A 104 1.73 -4.53 -14.07
CA SER A 104 1.36 -5.95 -14.13
C SER A 104 1.50 -6.64 -12.78
N LEU A 105 2.46 -6.18 -11.97
CA LEU A 105 2.73 -6.68 -10.63
C LEU A 105 3.41 -5.59 -9.79
N VAL A 106 3.07 -5.49 -8.51
CA VAL A 106 3.67 -4.52 -7.58
C VAL A 106 4.38 -5.25 -6.45
N TYR A 107 5.64 -4.90 -6.17
CA TYR A 107 6.38 -5.29 -4.97
C TYR A 107 6.72 -4.06 -4.15
N THR A 108 6.39 -4.08 -2.86
CA THR A 108 6.57 -2.89 -2.03
C THR A 108 6.74 -3.21 -0.54
N ASP A 109 7.44 -2.35 0.19
CA ASP A 109 7.41 -2.27 1.65
C ASP A 109 6.65 -1.03 2.14
N SER A 110 5.98 -0.34 1.21
CA SER A 110 5.26 0.90 1.47
C SER A 110 3.79 0.65 1.80
N PHE A 111 3.31 1.31 2.84
CA PHE A 111 1.89 1.33 3.18
C PHE A 111 1.03 1.86 2.01
N HIS A 112 1.38 3.02 1.45
CA HIS A 112 0.61 3.58 0.33
C HIS A 112 0.77 2.81 -0.98
N GLY A 113 1.93 2.16 -1.21
CA GLY A 113 2.07 1.21 -2.31
C GLY A 113 1.04 0.08 -2.22
N THR A 114 0.83 -0.44 -1.00
CA THR A 114 -0.20 -1.47 -0.72
C THR A 114 -1.62 -0.92 -0.89
N VAL A 115 -1.90 0.28 -0.34
CA VAL A 115 -3.22 0.93 -0.44
C VAL A 115 -3.66 1.11 -1.89
N PHE A 116 -2.81 1.70 -2.72
CA PHE A 116 -3.14 1.92 -4.14
C PHE A 116 -3.22 0.61 -4.93
N SER A 117 -2.42 -0.41 -4.59
CA SER A 117 -2.55 -1.73 -5.21
C SER A 117 -3.92 -2.37 -4.93
N ILE A 118 -4.45 -2.21 -3.71
CA ILE A 118 -5.81 -2.66 -3.35
C ILE A 118 -6.85 -1.84 -4.12
N LEU A 119 -6.75 -0.50 -4.11
CA LEU A 119 -7.68 0.40 -4.79
C LEU A 119 -7.80 0.12 -6.28
N PHE A 120 -6.67 -0.06 -6.97
CA PHE A 120 -6.64 -0.32 -8.41
C PHE A 120 -6.69 -1.81 -8.78
N ARG A 121 -6.89 -2.69 -7.79
CA ARG A 121 -7.02 -4.14 -8.00
C ARG A 121 -5.82 -4.73 -8.73
N ARG A 122 -4.61 -4.26 -8.38
CA ARG A 122 -3.38 -4.78 -8.98
C ARG A 122 -2.84 -5.97 -8.19
N PRO A 123 -2.28 -6.98 -8.86
CA PRO A 123 -1.51 -8.00 -8.17
C PRO A 123 -0.37 -7.35 -7.40
N PHE A 124 -0.18 -7.73 -6.13
CA PHE A 124 0.89 -7.16 -5.32
C PHE A 124 1.45 -8.14 -4.30
N VAL A 125 2.68 -7.87 -3.87
CA VAL A 125 3.34 -8.54 -2.75
C VAL A 125 3.90 -7.46 -1.82
N VAL A 126 3.60 -7.58 -0.54
CA VAL A 126 4.20 -6.72 0.49
C VAL A 126 5.38 -7.43 1.10
N CYS A 127 6.54 -6.81 1.05
CA CYS A 127 7.75 -7.30 1.69
C CYS A 127 7.98 -6.60 3.04
N ASP A 128 8.64 -7.29 3.96
CA ASP A 128 9.10 -6.65 5.19
C ASP A 128 10.17 -5.63 4.85
N ARG A 129 10.09 -4.45 5.50
CA ARG A 129 11.14 -3.44 5.35
C ARG A 129 12.42 -3.95 6.00
N MET A 130 13.45 -4.12 5.20
CA MET A 130 14.77 -4.42 5.70
C MET A 130 15.35 -3.14 6.32
N ALA A 131 15.76 -3.22 7.59
CA ALA A 131 16.48 -2.13 8.24
C ALA A 131 17.85 -1.99 7.57
N ALA A 132 18.19 -0.79 7.12
CA ALA A 132 19.53 -0.51 6.60
C ALA A 132 20.61 -0.64 7.70
N HIS A 133 20.21 -0.53 8.97
CA HIS A 133 21.06 -0.73 10.15
C HIS A 133 20.24 -1.36 11.30
N GLN A 134 20.85 -2.24 12.08
CA GLN A 134 20.25 -3.00 13.21
C GLN A 134 19.62 -2.14 14.34
N ARG A 135 19.56 -0.82 14.20
CA ARG A 135 19.04 0.11 15.24
C ARG A 135 17.66 0.70 14.92
N ASP A 136 17.04 0.33 13.81
CA ASP A 136 15.77 0.95 13.45
C ASP A 136 14.56 0.24 14.07
N VAL A 137 14.26 0.62 15.31
CA VAL A 137 12.95 0.37 15.97
C VAL A 137 11.78 0.87 15.11
N ILE A 138 12.03 1.79 14.18
CA ILE A 138 11.05 2.37 13.24
C ILE A 138 10.53 1.32 12.24
N GLY A 139 11.36 0.37 11.79
CA GLY A 139 10.95 -0.69 10.86
C GLY A 139 9.86 -1.61 11.42
N ALA A 140 9.95 -1.97 12.71
CA ALA A 140 8.94 -2.80 13.37
C ALA A 140 7.58 -2.09 13.49
N LYS A 141 7.58 -0.78 13.78
CA LYS A 141 6.34 0.03 13.87
C LYS A 141 5.67 0.27 12.52
N MET A 142 6.41 0.26 11.42
CA MET A 142 5.85 0.39 10.08
C MET A 142 5.13 -0.89 9.64
N SER A 143 5.52 -2.05 10.19
CA SER A 143 4.91 -3.34 9.94
C SER A 143 3.45 -3.39 10.44
N SER A 144 3.17 -2.85 11.62
CA SER A 144 1.84 -2.94 12.25
C SER A 144 0.72 -2.30 11.41
N ARG A 145 1.02 -1.19 10.71
CA ARG A 145 0.06 -0.53 9.81
C ARG A 145 -0.32 -1.39 8.62
N ILE A 146 0.68 -2.02 8.01
CA ILE A 146 0.46 -2.93 6.89
C ILE A 146 -0.27 -4.19 7.37
N ASP A 147 0.09 -4.72 8.55
CA ASP A 147 -0.59 -5.88 9.13
C ASP A 147 -2.06 -5.59 9.43
N THR A 148 -2.35 -4.43 10.02
CA THR A 148 -3.73 -3.98 10.24
C THR A 148 -4.49 -3.88 8.92
N LEU A 149 -3.88 -3.27 7.90
CA LEU A 149 -4.47 -3.12 6.58
C LEU A 149 -4.76 -4.48 5.94
N LEU A 150 -3.77 -5.35 5.82
CA LEU A 150 -3.93 -6.66 5.19
C LEU A 150 -4.99 -7.50 5.92
N LYS A 151 -4.98 -7.49 7.26
CA LYS A 151 -5.97 -8.19 8.08
C LYS A 151 -7.38 -7.67 7.85
N SER A 152 -7.56 -6.35 7.74
CA SER A 152 -8.87 -5.74 7.51
C SER A 152 -9.50 -6.17 6.18
N PHE A 153 -8.67 -6.49 5.19
CA PHE A 153 -9.09 -6.92 3.86
C PHE A 153 -8.95 -8.43 3.62
N GLY A 154 -8.52 -9.22 4.61
CA GLY A 154 -8.28 -10.67 4.44
C GLY A 154 -7.16 -10.97 3.44
N LEU A 155 -6.14 -10.12 3.38
CA LEU A 155 -5.05 -10.17 2.41
C LEU A 155 -3.68 -10.50 3.04
N GLU A 156 -3.65 -11.10 4.25
CA GLU A 156 -2.41 -11.43 4.97
C GLU A 156 -1.48 -12.33 4.15
N PHE A 157 -2.04 -13.17 3.29
CA PHE A 157 -1.29 -14.03 2.38
C PHE A 157 -0.49 -13.26 1.31
N ARG A 158 -0.71 -11.95 1.17
CA ARG A 158 0.07 -11.07 0.31
C ARG A 158 1.38 -10.60 0.94
N ARG A 159 1.60 -10.96 2.19
CA ARG A 159 2.87 -10.72 2.84
C ARG A 159 3.90 -11.74 2.38
N GLY A 160 4.88 -11.28 1.60
CA GLY A 160 6.00 -12.08 1.12
C GLY A 160 7.14 -12.08 2.13
N MET A 161 7.70 -13.24 2.45
CA MET A 161 8.98 -13.30 3.14
C MET A 161 10.09 -12.87 2.17
N VAL A 162 10.98 -11.99 2.62
CA VAL A 162 12.12 -11.46 1.83
C VAL A 162 12.97 -12.58 1.18
N GLN A 163 13.04 -13.73 1.85
CA GLN A 163 13.80 -14.88 1.37
C GLN A 163 13.07 -15.73 0.30
N ASN A 164 11.75 -15.60 0.20
CA ASN A 164 10.89 -16.39 -0.68
C ASN A 164 9.93 -15.50 -1.49
N ALA A 165 10.36 -14.32 -1.91
CA ALA A 165 9.58 -13.42 -2.77
C ALA A 165 9.40 -13.98 -4.21
N TYR A 166 9.40 -15.32 -4.32
CA TYR A 166 9.22 -16.05 -5.56
C TYR A 166 7.74 -16.13 -5.89
N HIS A 167 7.40 -15.85 -7.13
CA HIS A 167 6.11 -16.07 -7.74
C HIS A 167 4.91 -15.63 -6.88
N VAL A 168 4.13 -14.75 -7.43
CA VAL A 168 2.70 -14.78 -7.15
C VAL A 168 2.16 -15.94 -8.00
N PRO A 169 1.95 -17.15 -7.45
CA PRO A 169 1.38 -18.23 -8.24
C PRO A 169 0.05 -17.77 -8.81
N ASP A 170 -0.32 -18.19 -10.01
CA ASP A 170 -1.63 -17.92 -10.61
C ASP A 170 -2.79 -18.35 -9.67
N SER A 171 -2.52 -19.32 -8.78
CA SER A 171 -3.44 -19.77 -7.73
C SER A 171 -3.70 -18.74 -6.61
N ILE A 172 -2.90 -17.66 -6.52
CA ILE A 172 -3.10 -16.59 -5.51
C ILE A 172 -3.75 -15.38 -6.18
N LYS A 173 -4.86 -15.59 -6.87
CA LYS A 173 -5.69 -14.48 -7.35
C LYS A 173 -6.40 -13.84 -6.15
N ILE A 174 -6.36 -12.51 -6.07
CA ILE A 174 -7.14 -11.78 -5.07
C ILE A 174 -8.61 -11.90 -5.45
N ASN A 175 -9.46 -12.26 -4.50
CA ASN A 175 -10.89 -12.16 -4.67
C ASN A 175 -11.32 -10.71 -4.46
N TYR A 176 -11.26 -9.91 -5.50
CA TYR A 176 -11.62 -8.50 -5.44
C TYR A 176 -13.09 -8.22 -5.10
N PRO A 177 -14.09 -9.07 -5.41
CA PRO A 177 -15.44 -8.89 -4.90
C PRO A 177 -15.53 -8.84 -3.38
N ASP A 178 -14.79 -9.68 -2.66
CA ASP A 178 -14.74 -9.66 -1.19
C ASP A 178 -14.06 -8.40 -0.68
N VAL A 179 -12.92 -8.03 -1.30
CA VAL A 179 -12.21 -6.78 -1.00
C VAL A 179 -13.09 -5.55 -1.21
N GLU A 180 -13.86 -5.52 -2.30
CA GLU A 180 -14.78 -4.41 -2.60
C GLU A 180 -15.85 -4.24 -1.52
N SER A 181 -16.45 -5.34 -1.08
CA SER A 181 -17.46 -5.32 -0.02
C SER A 181 -16.90 -4.77 1.30
N VAL A 182 -15.66 -5.14 1.63
CA VAL A 182 -14.96 -4.59 2.80
C VAL A 182 -14.72 -3.09 2.63
N LEU A 183 -14.26 -2.67 1.45
CA LEU A 183 -13.94 -1.27 1.16
C LEU A 183 -15.17 -0.35 1.26
N ILE A 184 -16.31 -0.78 0.72
CA ILE A 184 -17.59 -0.04 0.83
C ILE A 184 -17.95 0.13 2.31
N ARG A 185 -17.97 -0.94 3.08
CA ARG A 185 -18.31 -0.90 4.51
C ARG A 185 -17.35 0.02 5.30
N GLU A 186 -16.05 -0.06 5.06
CA GLU A 186 -15.08 0.76 5.79
C GLU A 186 -15.14 2.24 5.40
N ARG A 187 -15.49 2.57 4.16
CA ARG A 187 -15.79 3.95 3.74
C ARG A 187 -17.02 4.49 4.46
N GLU A 188 -18.10 3.72 4.50
CA GLU A 188 -19.34 4.12 5.19
C GLU A 188 -19.08 4.38 6.68
N ARG A 189 -18.30 3.52 7.35
CA ARG A 189 -17.92 3.71 8.75
C ARG A 189 -17.11 5.00 8.96
N ALA A 190 -16.15 5.26 8.10
CA ALA A 190 -15.31 6.45 8.19
C ALA A 190 -16.10 7.73 7.88
N ASP A 191 -16.96 7.71 6.86
CA ASP A 191 -17.84 8.84 6.51
C ASP A 191 -18.83 9.17 7.64
N SER A 192 -19.48 8.15 8.21
CA SER A 192 -20.37 8.34 9.37
C SER A 192 -19.64 8.99 10.54
N TYR A 193 -18.46 8.49 10.88
CA TYR A 193 -17.64 9.07 11.93
C TYR A 193 -17.26 10.54 11.66
N LEU A 194 -16.86 10.86 10.43
CA LEU A 194 -16.52 12.23 10.05
C LEU A 194 -17.73 13.15 10.14
N ARG A 195 -18.90 12.74 9.65
CA ARG A 195 -20.15 13.54 9.74
C ARG A 195 -20.55 13.81 11.19
N GLU A 196 -20.54 12.78 12.03
CA GLU A 196 -20.89 12.90 13.45
C GLU A 196 -19.93 13.84 14.20
N THR A 197 -18.61 13.69 13.95
CA THR A 197 -17.59 14.42 14.71
C THR A 197 -17.37 15.84 14.21
N MET A 198 -17.59 16.10 12.93
CA MET A 198 -17.45 17.44 12.32
C MET A 198 -18.77 18.23 12.32
N SER A 199 -19.86 17.64 12.83
CA SER A 199 -21.21 18.26 12.81
C SER A 199 -21.65 18.68 11.40
N ILE A 200 -21.21 17.96 10.39
CA ILE A 200 -21.62 18.17 9.00
C ILE A 200 -23.04 17.58 8.85
N LYS A 201 -24.01 18.46 8.68
CA LYS A 201 -25.41 18.09 8.42
C LYS A 201 -25.62 17.80 6.94
#